data_1872c99b17e52b2952f13031f48ff6c1
#
_entry.id   1872c99b17e52b2952f13031f48ff6c1
#
_cell.length_a   1.000
_cell.length_b   1.000
_cell.length_c   1.000
_cell.angle_alpha   90.00
_cell.angle_beta   90.00
_cell.angle_gamma   90.00
#
_symmetry.space_group_name_H-M   'P 1'
#
loop_
_entity.id
_entity.type
_entity.pdbx_description
1 polymer ?
#
loop_
_entity_poly.entity_id
_entity_poly.type
_entity_poly.pdbx_seq_one_letter_code
_entity_poly.pdbx_strand_id
1 'polypeptide(L)'
;MAAGPTTAEKRGTSKSKGTSGRSSGAGARNSRFRVPAPRLLLLLFGLVVLVVGGIWTLYGSTWFRVEHVKTSGARVLTPAEVEAVAAVPMGAPLVSVDTDGIEARLRKKMPRIDTIEVIRSWPHGIGLKVTERKPVLLVEKGGKFIEVDAGGMQFATVDTAPRGVPRLALDGASSPSLRRFGVDRLLREAVRVRGEVPTEVVRDTRVVRVTSYDSVTLELAGGRTVFWGSGEHGPAKARVLVALMKATPKAGHFDVSAPTAPASSEG
;
A
#
# COMPACT_ATOMS: atom_id res chain seq x y z
N MET A 1 12.72 -67.43 -11.33
CA MET A 1 14.04 -68.02 -11.72
C MET A 1 15.03 -67.38 -10.77
N ALA A 2 15.38 -68.09 -9.79
CA ALA A 2 16.56 -68.91 -9.61
C ALA A 2 17.75 -68.02 -9.25
N ALA A 3 18.43 -68.09 -8.20
CA ALA A 3 18.76 -69.04 -7.18
C ALA A 3 20.01 -68.48 -6.51
N GLY A 4 20.09 -68.62 -5.22
CA GLY A 4 21.37 -68.56 -4.49
C GLY A 4 22.26 -69.73 -4.85
N PRO A 5 23.20 -70.19 -4.08
CA PRO A 5 23.40 -70.15 -2.62
C PRO A 5 24.90 -70.16 -2.18
N THR A 6 25.12 -70.09 -0.83
CA THR A 6 25.72 -71.11 0.01
C THR A 6 27.24 -71.03 0.32
N THR A 7 27.51 -70.84 1.63
CA THR A 7 28.18 -71.76 2.60
C THR A 7 29.72 -71.94 2.46
N ALA A 8 30.56 -71.95 3.44
CA ALA A 8 30.69 -72.54 4.75
C ALA A 8 32.07 -72.17 5.34
N GLU A 9 32.13 -71.92 6.64
CA GLU A 9 32.69 -72.79 7.71
C GLU A 9 34.17 -73.23 7.58
N LYS A 10 34.98 -72.78 8.54
CA LYS A 10 35.72 -73.73 9.45
C LYS A 10 36.60 -73.07 10.50
N ARG A 11 36.23 -73.21 11.69
CA ARG A 11 36.92 -73.66 12.87
C ARG A 11 38.45 -73.82 12.85
N GLY A 12 39.09 -73.27 13.90
CA GLY A 12 40.44 -73.61 14.28
C GLY A 12 40.83 -72.90 15.62
N THR A 13 40.68 -73.68 16.67
CA THR A 13 41.18 -73.42 18.05
C THR A 13 42.69 -73.41 18.13
N SER A 14 43.29 -72.48 18.92
CA SER A 14 44.28 -72.88 19.92
C SER A 14 44.64 -71.75 20.90
N LYS A 15 44.82 -72.18 22.12
CA LYS A 15 45.23 -71.44 23.31
C LYS A 15 46.71 -71.08 23.26
N SER A 16 47.07 -69.90 23.76
CA SER A 16 48.33 -69.80 24.52
C SER A 16 48.32 -68.49 25.36
N LYS A 17 48.86 -68.68 26.54
CA LYS A 17 49.05 -67.88 27.70
C LYS A 17 50.17 -66.83 27.47
N GLY A 18 50.06 -65.66 28.08
CA GLY A 18 51.30 -64.95 28.45
C GLY A 18 51.26 -63.43 28.53
N THR A 19 51.21 -62.92 29.75
CA THR A 19 52.08 -61.89 30.28
C THR A 19 51.78 -60.43 29.96
N SER A 20 51.36 -59.74 30.98
CA SER A 20 51.62 -58.38 31.40
C SER A 20 52.29 -57.41 30.41
N GLY A 21 51.57 -56.32 30.08
CA GLY A 21 52.11 -55.13 29.49
C GLY A 21 51.26 -53.92 29.85
N ARG A 22 51.76 -53.16 30.82
CA ARG A 22 51.27 -51.85 31.19
C ARG A 22 51.39 -50.92 29.97
N SER A 23 50.29 -50.43 29.43
CA SER A 23 50.36 -49.30 28.55
C SER A 23 49.30 -48.27 28.96
N SER A 24 49.84 -47.13 29.26
CA SER A 24 49.18 -45.90 29.63
C SER A 24 48.19 -45.45 28.57
N GLY A 25 46.89 -45.59 28.86
CA GLY A 25 45.83 -44.99 28.05
C GLY A 25 45.85 -43.47 28.21
N ALA A 26 46.27 -42.76 27.16
CA ALA A 26 46.10 -41.35 27.07
C ALA A 26 44.60 -41.03 27.01
N GLY A 27 44.05 -40.65 28.14
CA GLY A 27 42.68 -40.12 28.23
C GLY A 27 42.61 -38.81 27.46
N ALA A 28 41.85 -38.85 26.36
CA ALA A 28 41.44 -37.62 25.70
C ALA A 28 40.67 -36.78 26.72
N ARG A 29 41.34 -35.76 27.20
CA ARG A 29 40.73 -34.68 28.01
C ARG A 29 39.77 -33.92 27.13
N ASN A 30 38.53 -34.33 27.07
CA ASN A 30 37.44 -33.44 26.71
C ASN A 30 37.39 -32.33 27.75
N SER A 31 38.05 -31.23 27.48
CA SER A 31 37.91 -29.98 28.22
C SER A 31 36.51 -29.43 27.96
N ARG A 32 35.49 -30.03 28.59
CA ARG A 32 34.23 -29.35 28.78
C ARG A 32 34.55 -28.16 29.65
N PHE A 33 34.49 -26.97 29.06
CA PHE A 33 34.48 -25.70 29.78
C PHE A 33 33.28 -25.75 30.74
N ARG A 34 33.50 -26.33 31.93
CA ARG A 34 32.58 -26.20 33.06
C ARG A 34 32.78 -24.78 33.58
N VAL A 35 31.96 -23.84 33.09
CA VAL A 35 31.83 -22.55 33.75
C VAL A 35 31.41 -22.86 35.19
N PRO A 36 32.20 -22.48 36.21
CA PRO A 36 31.88 -22.81 37.59
C PRO A 36 30.50 -22.24 37.93
N ALA A 37 29.63 -23.06 38.54
CA ALA A 37 28.23 -22.72 38.84
C ALA A 37 28.02 -21.30 39.44
N PRO A 38 28.90 -20.78 40.34
CA PRO A 38 28.76 -19.42 40.86
C PRO A 38 28.98 -18.33 39.80
N ARG A 39 29.83 -18.54 38.79
CA ARG A 39 30.03 -17.56 37.69
C ARG A 39 28.84 -17.54 36.74
N LEU A 40 28.25 -18.69 36.45
CA LEU A 40 27.03 -18.76 35.63
C LEU A 40 25.85 -18.07 36.33
N LEU A 41 25.70 -18.27 37.65
CA LEU A 41 24.68 -17.59 38.46
C LEU A 41 24.89 -16.07 38.49
N LEU A 42 26.13 -15.61 38.62
CA LEU A 42 26.44 -14.16 38.57
C LEU A 42 26.14 -13.56 37.21
N LEU A 43 26.45 -14.25 36.11
CA LEU A 43 26.14 -13.79 34.77
C LEU A 43 24.62 -13.75 34.55
N LEU A 44 23.90 -14.76 35.02
CA LEU A 44 22.44 -14.82 34.92
C LEU A 44 21.78 -13.72 35.77
N PHE A 45 22.25 -13.49 36.96
CA PHE A 45 21.80 -12.39 37.83
C PHE A 45 22.10 -11.03 37.20
N GLY A 46 23.31 -10.80 36.65
CA GLY A 46 23.68 -9.59 35.92
C GLY A 46 22.77 -9.36 34.71
N LEU A 47 22.44 -10.41 33.94
CA LEU A 47 21.51 -10.36 32.83
C LEU A 47 20.10 -9.96 33.29
N VAL A 48 19.61 -10.56 34.38
CA VAL A 48 18.27 -10.23 34.93
C VAL A 48 18.23 -8.76 35.38
N VAL A 49 19.27 -8.29 36.10
CA VAL A 49 19.35 -6.88 36.53
C VAL A 49 19.36 -5.93 35.32
N LEU A 50 20.09 -6.28 34.26
CA LEU A 50 20.19 -5.48 33.05
C LEU A 50 18.82 -5.45 32.32
N VAL A 51 18.13 -6.58 32.21
CA VAL A 51 16.80 -6.65 31.59
C VAL A 51 15.76 -5.89 32.41
N VAL A 52 15.71 -6.12 33.73
CA VAL A 52 14.77 -5.41 34.64
C VAL A 52 15.06 -3.91 34.64
N GLY A 53 16.34 -3.51 34.72
CA GLY A 53 16.74 -2.12 34.65
C GLY A 53 16.40 -1.48 33.31
N GLY A 54 16.60 -2.20 32.21
CA GLY A 54 16.20 -1.76 30.87
C GLY A 54 14.68 -1.56 30.74
N ILE A 55 13.89 -2.53 31.19
CA ILE A 55 12.42 -2.42 31.22
C ILE A 55 12.00 -1.23 32.09
N TRP A 56 12.57 -1.09 33.29
CA TRP A 56 12.25 0.03 34.19
C TRP A 56 12.59 1.37 33.55
N THR A 57 13.70 1.48 32.82
CA THR A 57 14.10 2.71 32.12
C THR A 57 13.12 3.05 31.02
N LEU A 58 12.67 2.06 30.24
CA LEU A 58 11.76 2.28 29.12
C LEU A 58 10.32 2.63 29.56
N TYR A 59 9.84 2.03 30.65
CA TYR A 59 8.45 2.19 31.11
C TYR A 59 8.32 3.16 32.29
N GLY A 60 9.30 3.19 33.19
CA GLY A 60 9.27 3.97 34.43
C GLY A 60 9.92 5.34 34.35
N SER A 61 10.88 5.52 33.44
CA SER A 61 11.56 6.79 33.28
C SER A 61 10.66 7.86 32.66
N THR A 62 10.77 9.07 33.16
CA THR A 62 10.11 10.24 32.55
C THR A 62 10.78 10.64 31.23
N TRP A 63 11.98 10.11 30.94
CA TRP A 63 12.76 10.52 29.79
C TRP A 63 12.27 9.99 28.44
N PHE A 64 11.49 8.90 28.39
CA PHE A 64 10.94 8.32 27.15
C PHE A 64 9.42 8.47 27.10
N ARG A 65 8.91 9.66 27.39
CA ARG A 65 7.46 9.97 27.33
C ARG A 65 7.13 10.78 26.10
N VAL A 66 5.91 10.62 25.59
CA VAL A 66 5.40 11.43 24.49
C VAL A 66 5.18 12.87 24.95
N GLU A 67 5.99 13.79 24.44
CA GLU A 67 5.90 15.22 24.73
C GLU A 67 5.34 16.01 23.54
N HIS A 68 5.59 15.53 22.33
CA HIS A 68 5.14 16.21 21.12
C HIS A 68 4.72 15.22 20.02
N VAL A 69 3.80 15.67 19.20
CA VAL A 69 3.37 15.00 17.97
C VAL A 69 3.74 15.91 16.79
N LYS A 70 4.27 15.35 15.73
CA LYS A 70 4.62 16.07 14.52
C LYS A 70 3.94 15.45 13.30
N THR A 71 3.03 16.20 12.70
CA THR A 71 2.35 15.79 11.46
C THR A 71 3.11 16.32 10.24
N SER A 72 3.27 15.49 9.22
CA SER A 72 3.93 15.83 7.97
C SER A 72 3.18 15.24 6.77
N GLY A 73 3.29 15.88 5.58
CA GLY A 73 2.69 15.42 4.34
C GLY A 73 1.24 15.85 4.12
N ALA A 74 0.56 16.37 5.12
CA ALA A 74 -0.78 16.98 4.99
C ALA A 74 -0.70 18.28 4.14
N ARG A 75 -1.69 18.50 3.29
CA ARG A 75 -1.80 19.66 2.40
C ARG A 75 -3.15 20.36 2.49
N VAL A 76 -4.22 19.59 2.45
CA VAL A 76 -5.61 20.04 2.60
C VAL A 76 -6.06 19.85 4.06
N LEU A 77 -5.69 18.72 4.66
CA LEU A 77 -5.89 18.48 6.10
C LEU A 77 -4.93 19.37 6.90
N THR A 78 -5.41 19.93 7.98
CA THR A 78 -4.53 20.64 8.91
C THR A 78 -3.83 19.67 9.87
N PRO A 79 -2.58 19.92 10.26
CA PRO A 79 -1.90 19.12 11.27
C PRO A 79 -2.72 18.93 12.54
N ALA A 80 -3.38 20.00 13.01
CA ALA A 80 -4.21 19.97 14.22
C ALA A 80 -5.41 19.03 14.09
N GLU A 81 -6.08 18.96 12.95
CA GLU A 81 -7.17 18.01 12.70
C GLU A 81 -6.69 16.56 12.76
N VAL A 82 -5.53 16.29 12.14
CA VAL A 82 -4.93 14.94 12.14
C VAL A 82 -4.54 14.52 13.55
N GLU A 83 -3.90 15.41 14.30
CA GLU A 83 -3.48 15.16 15.69
C GLU A 83 -4.65 14.95 16.62
N ALA A 84 -5.71 15.74 16.47
CA ALA A 84 -6.95 15.59 17.25
C ALA A 84 -7.61 14.23 17.02
N VAL A 85 -7.66 13.76 15.78
CA VAL A 85 -8.22 12.44 15.46
C VAL A 85 -7.28 11.31 15.85
N ALA A 86 -5.96 11.51 15.74
CA ALA A 86 -4.94 10.54 16.16
C ALA A 86 -5.07 10.23 17.66
N ALA A 87 -5.42 11.25 18.48
CA ALA A 87 -5.59 11.13 19.93
C ALA A 87 -4.41 10.37 20.56
N VAL A 88 -3.18 10.83 20.25
CA VAL A 88 -1.95 10.25 20.80
C VAL A 88 -1.93 10.47 22.32
N PRO A 89 -1.66 9.44 23.15
CA PRO A 89 -1.64 9.57 24.59
C PRO A 89 -0.40 10.36 25.04
N MET A 90 -0.55 11.66 25.26
CA MET A 90 0.51 12.53 25.75
C MET A 90 0.95 12.11 27.14
N GLY A 91 2.26 12.16 27.42
CA GLY A 91 2.86 11.75 28.69
C GLY A 91 2.97 10.23 28.90
N ALA A 92 2.43 9.41 28.01
CA ALA A 92 2.61 7.96 28.05
C ALA A 92 4.05 7.55 27.66
N PRO A 93 4.56 6.41 28.15
CA PRO A 93 5.84 5.87 27.67
C PRO A 93 5.78 5.63 26.17
N LEU A 94 6.80 6.11 25.44
CA LEU A 94 6.82 6.04 23.98
C LEU A 94 6.74 4.60 23.44
N VAL A 95 7.30 3.64 24.17
CA VAL A 95 7.28 2.21 23.83
C VAL A 95 5.88 1.61 23.93
N SER A 96 4.99 2.15 24.79
CA SER A 96 3.64 1.63 24.99
C SER A 96 2.59 2.24 24.05
N VAL A 97 2.97 3.21 23.22
CA VAL A 97 2.04 3.83 22.25
C VAL A 97 1.65 2.80 21.18
N ASP A 98 0.35 2.55 21.06
CA ASP A 98 -0.22 1.68 20.02
C ASP A 98 -0.27 2.45 18.68
N THR A 99 0.80 2.33 17.90
CA THR A 99 0.93 2.98 16.59
C THR A 99 -0.10 2.46 15.60
N ASP A 100 -0.35 1.14 15.59
CA ASP A 100 -1.27 0.49 14.65
C ASP A 100 -2.72 0.90 14.93
N GLY A 101 -3.09 1.02 16.21
CA GLY A 101 -4.41 1.51 16.62
C GLY A 101 -4.63 2.97 16.23
N ILE A 102 -3.59 3.81 16.29
CA ILE A 102 -3.66 5.21 15.82
C ILE A 102 -3.86 5.25 14.31
N GLU A 103 -3.08 4.47 13.54
CA GLU A 103 -3.23 4.38 12.08
C GLU A 103 -4.63 3.91 11.68
N ALA A 104 -5.13 2.85 12.29
CA ALA A 104 -6.47 2.31 12.02
C ALA A 104 -7.56 3.35 12.30
N ARG A 105 -7.42 4.11 13.39
CA ARG A 105 -8.35 5.20 13.76
C ARG A 105 -8.35 6.32 12.73
N LEU A 106 -7.18 6.76 12.30
CA LEU A 106 -7.02 7.81 11.30
C LEU A 106 -7.58 7.37 9.94
N ARG A 107 -7.27 6.18 9.45
CA ARG A 107 -7.85 5.63 8.20
C ARG A 107 -9.37 5.56 8.25
N LYS A 108 -9.93 5.16 9.40
CA LYS A 108 -11.39 5.04 9.56
C LYS A 108 -12.11 6.37 9.62
N LYS A 109 -11.54 7.36 10.34
CA LYS A 109 -12.20 8.64 10.60
C LYS A 109 -11.90 9.72 9.57
N MET A 110 -10.80 9.57 8.81
CA MET A 110 -10.35 10.55 7.82
C MET A 110 -10.17 9.90 6.45
N PRO A 111 -11.25 9.68 5.67
CA PRO A 111 -11.19 9.03 4.36
C PRO A 111 -10.29 9.74 3.34
N ARG A 112 -10.00 11.04 3.53
CA ARG A 112 -9.04 11.80 2.72
C ARG A 112 -7.61 11.29 2.86
N ILE A 113 -7.29 10.56 3.92
CA ILE A 113 -5.99 9.93 4.09
C ILE A 113 -5.91 8.68 3.19
N ASP A 114 -4.93 8.64 2.30
CA ASP A 114 -4.61 7.47 1.50
C ASP A 114 -3.73 6.51 2.29
N THR A 115 -2.58 7.00 2.73
CA THR A 115 -1.67 6.25 3.59
C THR A 115 -1.27 7.07 4.81
N ILE A 116 -1.08 6.39 5.92
CA ILE A 116 -0.59 6.95 7.17
C ILE A 116 0.47 6.02 7.75
N GLU A 117 1.56 6.57 8.18
CA GLU A 117 2.64 5.92 8.89
C GLU A 117 2.86 6.63 10.22
N VAL A 118 2.73 5.89 11.32
CA VAL A 118 2.95 6.40 12.67
C VAL A 118 4.31 5.92 13.18
N ILE A 119 5.23 6.86 13.37
CA ILE A 119 6.62 6.59 13.68
C ILE A 119 6.93 7.10 15.08
N ARG A 120 7.62 6.27 15.90
CA ARG A 120 8.19 6.73 17.17
C ARG A 120 9.46 7.52 16.90
N SER A 121 9.43 8.83 17.18
CA SER A 121 10.58 9.73 17.06
C SER A 121 11.26 9.84 18.42
N TRP A 122 12.20 8.96 18.69
CA TRP A 122 12.95 8.96 19.95
C TRP A 122 13.70 10.28 20.16
N PRO A 123 13.81 10.76 21.39
CA PRO A 123 13.33 10.16 22.65
C PRO A 123 11.92 10.54 23.08
N HIS A 124 11.25 11.58 22.52
CA HIS A 124 10.05 12.19 23.11
C HIS A 124 8.89 12.39 22.13
N GLY A 125 8.97 11.92 20.91
CA GLY A 125 8.03 12.30 19.86
C GLY A 125 7.29 11.15 19.19
N ILE A 126 6.15 11.48 18.61
CA ILE A 126 5.42 10.66 17.63
C ILE A 126 5.36 11.44 16.31
N GLY A 127 5.81 10.83 15.23
CA GLY A 127 5.66 11.35 13.87
C GLY A 127 4.44 10.75 13.19
N LEU A 128 3.57 11.60 12.63
CA LEU A 128 2.44 11.22 11.79
C LEU A 128 2.77 11.61 10.34
N LYS A 129 3.10 10.63 9.50
CA LYS A 129 3.41 10.88 8.09
C LYS A 129 2.19 10.52 7.24
N VAL A 130 1.53 11.54 6.75
CA VAL A 130 0.26 11.45 6.02
C VAL A 130 0.49 11.57 4.53
N THR A 131 -0.16 10.71 3.74
CA THR A 131 -0.33 10.92 2.31
C THR A 131 -1.82 11.09 2.02
N GLU A 132 -2.19 12.24 1.46
CA GLU A 132 -3.59 12.50 1.12
C GLU A 132 -3.96 11.91 -0.24
N ARG A 133 -5.22 11.45 -0.36
CA ARG A 133 -5.82 11.04 -1.64
C ARG A 133 -5.88 12.21 -2.60
N LYS A 134 -5.59 11.93 -3.85
CA LYS A 134 -5.70 12.91 -4.93
C LYS A 134 -6.97 12.64 -5.73
N PRO A 135 -7.84 13.64 -5.88
CA PRO A 135 -9.02 13.48 -6.73
C PRO A 135 -8.62 13.35 -8.20
N VAL A 136 -9.24 12.42 -8.90
CA VAL A 136 -9.09 12.22 -10.34
C VAL A 136 -10.37 12.52 -11.10
N LEU A 137 -11.52 12.41 -10.43
CA LEU A 137 -12.85 12.76 -10.93
C LEU A 137 -13.68 13.42 -9.83
N LEU A 138 -14.68 14.19 -10.22
CA LEU A 138 -15.67 14.81 -9.34
C LEU A 138 -17.06 14.33 -9.71
N VAL A 139 -17.83 13.86 -8.75
CA VAL A 139 -19.26 13.56 -8.91
C VAL A 139 -20.05 14.73 -8.33
N GLU A 140 -20.87 15.37 -9.15
CA GLU A 140 -21.74 16.46 -8.68
C GLU A 140 -23.02 15.87 -8.09
N LYS A 141 -23.34 16.27 -6.86
CA LYS A 141 -24.55 15.85 -6.16
C LYS A 141 -25.04 16.96 -5.23
N GLY A 142 -26.26 17.43 -5.46
CA GLY A 142 -26.88 18.45 -4.60
C GLY A 142 -26.12 19.77 -4.53
N GLY A 143 -25.51 20.19 -5.63
CA GLY A 143 -24.71 21.44 -5.71
C GLY A 143 -23.33 21.35 -5.04
N LYS A 144 -22.93 20.16 -4.57
CA LYS A 144 -21.60 19.88 -4.02
C LYS A 144 -20.84 18.88 -4.90
N PHE A 145 -19.54 18.80 -4.72
CA PHE A 145 -18.65 17.92 -5.47
C PHE A 145 -18.09 16.84 -4.55
N ILE A 146 -18.31 15.58 -4.94
CA ILE A 146 -17.72 14.43 -4.26
C ILE A 146 -16.43 14.08 -5.00
N GLU A 147 -15.32 14.10 -4.28
CA GLU A 147 -14.00 13.78 -4.80
C GLU A 147 -13.82 12.26 -4.87
N VAL A 148 -13.35 11.79 -6.03
CA VAL A 148 -13.10 10.37 -6.33
C VAL A 148 -11.62 10.17 -6.64
N ASP A 149 -10.99 9.19 -6.01
CA ASP A 149 -9.60 8.84 -6.25
C ASP A 149 -9.39 7.86 -7.42
N ALA A 150 -8.14 7.55 -7.72
CA ALA A 150 -7.74 6.62 -8.79
C ALA A 150 -8.24 5.17 -8.57
N GLY A 151 -8.65 4.81 -7.36
CA GLY A 151 -9.29 3.52 -7.05
C GLY A 151 -10.80 3.55 -7.20
N GLY A 152 -11.40 4.70 -7.50
CA GLY A 152 -12.86 4.89 -7.56
C GLY A 152 -13.50 5.09 -6.19
N MET A 153 -12.71 5.34 -5.14
CA MET A 153 -13.23 5.62 -3.80
C MET A 153 -13.67 7.07 -3.70
N GLN A 154 -14.91 7.28 -3.26
CA GLN A 154 -15.44 8.59 -2.90
C GLN A 154 -14.96 8.92 -1.49
N PHE A 155 -14.13 9.95 -1.33
CA PHE A 155 -13.43 10.17 -0.07
C PHE A 155 -13.68 11.53 0.59
N ALA A 156 -14.19 12.52 -0.15
CA ALA A 156 -14.51 13.81 0.43
C ALA A 156 -15.63 14.51 -0.35
N THR A 157 -16.34 15.43 0.31
CA THR A 157 -17.33 16.30 -0.31
C THR A 157 -16.89 17.75 -0.10
N VAL A 158 -16.84 18.51 -1.18
CA VAL A 158 -16.41 19.90 -1.19
C VAL A 158 -17.47 20.79 -1.86
N ASP A 159 -17.56 22.04 -1.44
CA ASP A 159 -18.51 23.00 -1.99
C ASP A 159 -18.02 23.60 -3.33
N THR A 160 -16.71 23.62 -3.54
CA THR A 160 -16.10 24.17 -4.76
C THR A 160 -15.25 23.10 -5.45
N ALA A 161 -15.45 22.97 -6.76
CA ALA A 161 -14.70 22.01 -7.57
C ALA A 161 -13.20 22.36 -7.60
N PRO A 162 -12.30 21.43 -7.21
CA PRO A 162 -10.86 21.60 -7.37
C PRO A 162 -10.48 21.84 -8.83
N ARG A 163 -9.55 22.76 -9.08
CA ARG A 163 -9.08 23.07 -10.43
C ARG A 163 -8.36 21.88 -11.08
N GLY A 164 -8.63 21.68 -12.37
CA GLY A 164 -7.96 20.66 -13.16
C GLY A 164 -8.43 19.22 -12.91
N VAL A 165 -9.50 19.03 -12.14
CA VAL A 165 -10.15 17.75 -11.95
C VAL A 165 -11.45 17.72 -12.75
N PRO A 166 -11.60 16.80 -13.73
CA PRO A 166 -12.80 16.72 -14.57
C PRO A 166 -14.01 16.25 -13.76
N ARG A 167 -15.20 16.70 -14.18
CA ARG A 167 -16.47 16.22 -13.63
C ARG A 167 -16.91 14.94 -14.32
N LEU A 168 -17.52 14.05 -13.58
CA LEU A 168 -18.20 12.89 -14.12
C LEU A 168 -19.66 13.26 -14.40
N ALA A 169 -20.09 13.14 -15.67
CA ALA A 169 -21.49 13.18 -16.06
C ALA A 169 -21.95 11.76 -16.37
N LEU A 170 -22.93 11.29 -15.60
CA LEU A 170 -23.60 10.03 -15.87
C LEU A 170 -24.92 10.37 -16.58
N ASP A 171 -25.01 10.07 -17.87
CA ASP A 171 -26.22 10.37 -18.64
C ASP A 171 -27.34 9.40 -18.28
N GLY A 172 -28.32 10.02 -17.64
CA GLY A 172 -29.65 9.48 -17.43
C GLY A 172 -29.81 8.54 -16.25
N ALA A 173 -30.48 9.02 -15.20
CA ALA A 173 -31.07 8.18 -14.15
C ALA A 173 -32.03 7.09 -14.76
N SER A 174 -32.38 7.19 -16.04
CA SER A 174 -33.21 6.27 -16.81
C SER A 174 -32.45 5.38 -17.80
N SER A 175 -31.09 5.53 -17.90
CA SER A 175 -30.32 4.69 -18.82
C SER A 175 -30.47 3.20 -18.49
N PRO A 176 -30.73 2.33 -19.46
CA PRO A 176 -30.72 0.88 -19.27
C PRO A 176 -29.39 0.37 -18.68
N SER A 177 -28.30 1.04 -19.01
CA SER A 177 -26.96 0.71 -18.52
C SER A 177 -26.79 0.97 -17.00
N LEU A 178 -27.34 2.06 -16.46
CA LEU A 178 -27.34 2.34 -15.01
C LEU A 178 -28.14 1.28 -14.24
N ARG A 179 -29.29 0.84 -14.79
CA ARG A 179 -30.09 -0.22 -14.17
C ARG A 179 -29.39 -1.57 -14.20
N ARG A 180 -28.61 -1.86 -15.25
CA ARG A 180 -27.94 -3.14 -15.44
C ARG A 180 -26.60 -3.23 -14.70
N PHE A 181 -25.80 -2.17 -14.65
CA PHE A 181 -24.43 -2.20 -14.18
C PHE A 181 -24.23 -1.50 -12.83
N GLY A 182 -25.15 -0.63 -12.42
CA GLY A 182 -25.03 0.20 -11.23
C GLY A 182 -24.04 1.37 -11.40
N VAL A 183 -24.25 2.42 -10.61
CA VAL A 183 -23.45 3.65 -10.64
C VAL A 183 -21.97 3.38 -10.34
N ASP A 184 -21.69 2.52 -9.37
CA ASP A 184 -20.31 2.25 -8.93
C ASP A 184 -19.46 1.59 -10.03
N ARG A 185 -20.06 0.77 -10.87
CA ARG A 185 -19.34 0.13 -11.98
C ARG A 185 -19.01 1.14 -13.07
N LEU A 186 -19.95 2.02 -13.41
CA LEU A 186 -19.72 3.09 -14.38
C LEU A 186 -18.72 4.11 -13.87
N LEU A 187 -18.76 4.41 -12.57
CA LEU A 187 -17.76 5.26 -11.93
C LEU A 187 -16.34 4.65 -12.05
N ARG A 188 -16.18 3.36 -11.75
CA ARG A 188 -14.88 2.69 -11.91
C ARG A 188 -14.39 2.69 -13.35
N GLU A 189 -15.29 2.52 -14.32
CA GLU A 189 -14.94 2.59 -15.74
C GLU A 189 -14.49 4.00 -16.14
N ALA A 190 -15.19 5.04 -15.69
CA ALA A 190 -14.77 6.42 -15.90
C ALA A 190 -13.37 6.71 -15.30
N VAL A 191 -13.11 6.23 -14.09
CA VAL A 191 -11.79 6.37 -13.43
C VAL A 191 -10.72 5.63 -14.21
N ARG A 192 -11.01 4.42 -14.68
CA ARG A 192 -10.10 3.63 -15.52
C ARG A 192 -9.77 4.36 -16.81
N VAL A 193 -10.77 4.77 -17.57
CA VAL A 193 -10.57 5.53 -18.82
C VAL A 193 -9.76 6.79 -18.56
N ARG A 194 -10.10 7.56 -17.52
CA ARG A 194 -9.36 8.77 -17.14
C ARG A 194 -7.87 8.46 -16.83
N GLY A 195 -7.57 7.32 -16.23
CA GLY A 195 -6.19 6.88 -15.94
C GLY A 195 -5.39 6.51 -17.20
N GLU A 196 -6.05 6.12 -18.28
CA GLU A 196 -5.44 5.73 -19.56
C GLU A 196 -5.27 6.89 -20.55
N VAL A 197 -6.05 7.98 -20.35
CA VAL A 197 -5.97 9.19 -21.18
C VAL A 197 -4.62 9.90 -20.99
N PRO A 198 -3.94 10.32 -22.08
CA PRO A 198 -2.67 11.06 -22.00
C PRO A 198 -2.78 12.33 -21.15
N THR A 199 -1.74 12.62 -20.39
CA THR A 199 -1.71 13.74 -19.41
C THR A 199 -2.05 15.09 -20.06
N GLU A 200 -1.63 15.29 -21.30
CA GLU A 200 -1.91 16.53 -22.06
C GLU A 200 -3.41 16.67 -22.30
N VAL A 201 -4.07 15.60 -22.70
CA VAL A 201 -5.52 15.57 -22.95
C VAL A 201 -6.31 15.69 -21.64
N VAL A 202 -5.83 15.04 -20.57
CA VAL A 202 -6.45 15.13 -19.23
C VAL A 202 -6.48 16.56 -18.73
N ARG A 203 -5.44 17.36 -18.94
CA ARG A 203 -5.40 18.78 -18.52
C ARG A 203 -6.50 19.62 -19.17
N ASP A 204 -6.85 19.28 -20.40
CA ASP A 204 -7.90 19.96 -21.16
C ASP A 204 -9.29 19.36 -20.90
N THR A 205 -9.38 18.15 -20.33
CA THR A 205 -10.63 17.48 -20.05
C THR A 205 -11.42 18.21 -18.97
N ARG A 206 -12.66 18.57 -19.25
CA ARG A 206 -13.60 19.22 -18.33
C ARG A 206 -14.62 18.27 -17.78
N VAL A 207 -15.13 17.38 -18.66
CA VAL A 207 -16.16 16.42 -18.30
C VAL A 207 -15.77 15.04 -18.84
N VAL A 208 -15.95 14.03 -18.04
CA VAL A 208 -15.96 12.62 -18.46
C VAL A 208 -17.42 12.17 -18.46
N ARG A 209 -18.01 12.00 -19.64
CA ARG A 209 -19.38 11.59 -19.81
C ARG A 209 -19.47 10.10 -20.01
N VAL A 210 -20.30 9.44 -19.25
CA VAL A 210 -20.53 7.99 -19.35
C VAL A 210 -21.98 7.74 -19.61
N THR A 211 -22.30 7.26 -20.81
CA THR A 211 -23.65 6.88 -21.22
C THR A 211 -23.89 5.39 -21.00
N SER A 212 -22.85 4.57 -21.23
CA SER A 212 -22.86 3.13 -20.97
C SER A 212 -21.44 2.65 -20.60
N TYR A 213 -21.31 1.36 -20.26
CA TYR A 213 -20.01 0.77 -19.93
C TYR A 213 -18.97 0.88 -21.06
N ASP A 214 -19.43 0.87 -22.29
CA ASP A 214 -18.64 0.93 -23.53
C ASP A 214 -18.77 2.26 -24.29
N SER A 215 -19.35 3.27 -23.65
CA SER A 215 -19.59 4.59 -24.25
C SER A 215 -19.15 5.70 -23.27
N VAL A 216 -17.85 5.96 -23.27
CA VAL A 216 -17.22 7.04 -22.53
C VAL A 216 -16.76 8.12 -23.50
N THR A 217 -17.16 9.36 -23.24
CA THR A 217 -16.77 10.55 -24.01
C THR A 217 -16.05 11.54 -23.11
N LEU A 218 -14.97 12.12 -23.60
CA LEU A 218 -14.26 13.20 -22.92
C LEU A 218 -14.65 14.52 -23.58
N GLU A 219 -15.12 15.46 -22.78
CA GLU A 219 -15.37 16.83 -23.22
C GLU A 219 -14.16 17.69 -22.82
N LEU A 220 -13.50 18.23 -23.81
CA LEU A 220 -12.30 19.04 -23.64
C LEU A 220 -12.61 20.54 -23.60
N ALA A 221 -11.66 21.32 -23.17
CA ALA A 221 -11.72 22.77 -23.31
C ALA A 221 -11.85 23.16 -24.80
N GLY A 222 -12.57 24.27 -25.05
CA GLY A 222 -12.79 24.76 -26.42
C GLY A 222 -13.84 23.99 -27.21
N GLY A 223 -14.71 23.21 -26.55
CA GLY A 223 -15.82 22.49 -27.21
C GLY A 223 -15.39 21.20 -27.92
N ARG A 224 -14.11 20.83 -27.86
CA ARG A 224 -13.64 19.57 -28.48
C ARG A 224 -14.11 18.34 -27.68
N THR A 225 -14.33 17.26 -28.39
CA THR A 225 -14.75 15.98 -27.76
C THR A 225 -13.93 14.80 -28.25
N VAL A 226 -13.75 13.82 -27.38
CA VAL A 226 -13.08 12.57 -27.69
C VAL A 226 -14.04 11.42 -27.32
N PHE A 227 -14.49 10.68 -28.32
CA PHE A 227 -15.20 9.43 -28.09
C PHE A 227 -14.20 8.32 -27.84
N TRP A 228 -14.08 7.92 -26.56
CA TRP A 228 -13.12 6.90 -26.11
C TRP A 228 -13.70 5.48 -26.24
N GLY A 229 -15.01 5.34 -26.06
CA GLY A 229 -15.66 4.05 -26.00
C GLY A 229 -15.46 3.36 -24.66
N SER A 230 -15.08 2.08 -24.66
CA SER A 230 -14.78 1.29 -23.45
C SER A 230 -13.37 1.56 -22.91
N GLY A 231 -13.06 1.10 -21.70
CA GLY A 231 -11.70 1.08 -21.14
C GLY A 231 -10.79 -0.02 -21.71
N GLU A 232 -11.21 -0.72 -22.77
CA GLU A 232 -10.37 -1.72 -23.41
C GLU A 232 -9.35 -1.06 -24.37
N HIS A 233 -8.17 -1.68 -24.47
CA HIS A 233 -7.09 -1.20 -25.36
C HIS A 233 -6.61 0.24 -25.09
N GLY A 234 -6.75 0.76 -23.87
CA GLY A 234 -6.44 2.13 -23.49
C GLY A 234 -5.07 2.63 -23.94
N PRO A 235 -3.96 1.90 -23.74
CA PRO A 235 -2.65 2.34 -24.22
C PRO A 235 -2.55 2.50 -25.75
N ALA A 236 -3.30 1.71 -26.51
CA ALA A 236 -3.36 1.87 -27.96
C ALA A 236 -4.17 3.10 -28.35
N LYS A 237 -5.35 3.28 -27.76
CA LYS A 237 -6.21 4.46 -27.95
C LYS A 237 -5.48 5.76 -27.58
N ALA A 238 -4.71 5.76 -26.49
CA ALA A 238 -3.93 6.91 -26.06
C ALA A 238 -2.90 7.34 -27.09
N ARG A 239 -2.14 6.40 -27.65
CA ARG A 239 -1.15 6.68 -28.73
C ARG A 239 -1.81 7.22 -30.00
N VAL A 240 -2.90 6.57 -30.40
CA VAL A 240 -3.66 6.97 -31.58
C VAL A 240 -4.26 8.35 -31.41
N LEU A 241 -4.85 8.65 -30.24
CA LEU A 241 -5.41 9.98 -29.96
C LEU A 241 -4.36 11.08 -30.09
N VAL A 242 -3.17 10.91 -29.51
CA VAL A 242 -2.10 11.92 -29.61
C VAL A 242 -1.66 12.12 -31.06
N ALA A 243 -1.54 11.04 -31.84
CA ALA A 243 -1.16 11.13 -33.25
C ALA A 243 -2.26 11.83 -34.06
N LEU A 244 -3.53 11.50 -33.82
CA LEU A 244 -4.67 12.07 -34.51
C LEU A 244 -4.83 13.58 -34.20
N MET A 245 -4.73 13.97 -32.96
CA MET A 245 -4.79 15.39 -32.55
C MET A 245 -3.65 16.22 -33.16
N LYS A 246 -2.47 15.61 -33.34
CA LYS A 246 -1.33 16.25 -34.06
C LYS A 246 -1.59 16.40 -35.55
N ALA A 247 -2.17 15.35 -36.18
CA ALA A 247 -2.42 15.35 -37.62
C ALA A 247 -3.59 16.27 -38.02
N THR A 248 -4.58 16.44 -37.13
CA THR A 248 -5.81 17.22 -37.39
C THR A 248 -6.04 18.26 -36.29
N PRO A 249 -5.23 19.30 -36.16
CA PRO A 249 -5.29 20.27 -35.04
C PRO A 249 -6.57 21.12 -35.03
N LYS A 250 -7.28 21.20 -36.14
CA LYS A 250 -8.55 21.95 -36.28
C LYS A 250 -9.78 21.10 -36.00
N ALA A 251 -9.61 19.78 -35.86
CA ALA A 251 -10.76 18.90 -35.60
C ALA A 251 -11.37 19.16 -34.22
N GLY A 252 -12.71 19.17 -34.20
CA GLY A 252 -13.52 19.33 -32.98
C GLY A 252 -13.87 17.99 -32.34
N HIS A 253 -13.94 16.92 -33.14
CA HIS A 253 -14.33 15.59 -32.69
C HIS A 253 -13.29 14.55 -33.05
N PHE A 254 -12.98 13.68 -32.10
CA PHE A 254 -12.03 12.58 -32.25
C PHE A 254 -12.70 11.29 -31.80
N ASP A 255 -12.65 10.26 -32.63
CA ASP A 255 -13.10 8.90 -32.29
C ASP A 255 -11.90 7.94 -32.25
N VAL A 256 -11.65 7.41 -31.07
CA VAL A 256 -10.60 6.41 -30.83
C VAL A 256 -11.14 5.14 -30.20
N SER A 257 -12.46 4.94 -30.25
CA SER A 257 -13.13 3.76 -29.70
C SER A 257 -12.59 2.48 -30.32
N ALA A 258 -12.26 2.53 -31.61
CA ALA A 258 -11.53 1.48 -32.32
C ALA A 258 -10.13 1.99 -32.74
N PRO A 259 -9.05 1.62 -32.03
CA PRO A 259 -7.72 2.16 -32.28
C PRO A 259 -7.14 1.77 -33.66
N THR A 260 -7.73 0.78 -34.33
CA THR A 260 -7.33 0.37 -35.70
C THR A 260 -8.02 1.20 -36.80
N ALA A 261 -9.08 1.93 -36.47
CA ALA A 261 -9.85 2.75 -37.41
C ALA A 261 -10.26 4.09 -36.75
N PRO A 262 -9.28 4.93 -36.33
CA PRO A 262 -9.58 6.21 -35.70
C PRO A 262 -10.16 7.19 -36.71
N ALA A 263 -11.01 8.09 -36.22
CA ALA A 263 -11.62 9.13 -37.06
C ALA A 263 -11.54 10.50 -36.39
N SER A 264 -11.53 11.55 -37.20
CA SER A 264 -11.70 12.93 -36.72
C SER A 264 -12.56 13.71 -37.68
N SER A 265 -13.34 14.66 -37.14
CA SER A 265 -14.17 15.58 -37.93
C SER A 265 -14.04 17.01 -37.40
N GLU A 266 -14.24 17.97 -38.30
CA GLU A 266 -14.42 19.35 -37.91
C GLU A 266 -15.76 19.48 -37.14
N GLY A 267 -15.79 20.32 -36.12
CA GLY A 267 -16.97 20.55 -35.28
C GLY A 267 -17.93 21.53 -35.90
#